data_3a7cafda742d46acb4830a5e0fbf744d
#
_entry.id   3a7cafda742d46acb4830a5e0fbf744d
#
_cell.length_a   1.000
_cell.length_b   1.000
_cell.length_c   1.000
_cell.angle_alpha   90.00
_cell.angle_beta   90.00
_cell.angle_gamma   90.00
#
_symmetry.space_group_name_H-M   'P 1'
#
loop_
_entity.id
_entity.type
_entity.pdbx_description
1 polymer ?
#
loop_
_entity_poly.entity_id
_entity_poly.type
_entity_poly.pdbx_seq_one_letter_code
_entity_poly.pdbx_strand_id
1 'polypeptide(L)'
;KDISTDGRHATVTFTNNMKQDAQRRDFTFNALYVDGDGEIFDFYNGQEDLKKGNVNFIGEPNERIKEDYLRILRYFRFLAFFENSDIDPDLQKIFTANHAHLANISNERKWYEFKELLKLKTPHNSLHMMESVGILKTHFEGALLDENFKNLIEIESRIGATPNPIIRLSTLIGSSL
;
A
#
# COMPACT_ATOMS: atom_id res chain seq x y z
N LYS A 1 7.27 -14.89 -16.02
CA LYS A 1 6.63 -13.90 -16.92
C LYS A 1 5.25 -14.43 -17.26
N ASP A 2 4.20 -13.69 -16.91
CA ASP A 2 2.85 -14.04 -17.33
C ASP A 2 2.76 -13.85 -18.84
N ILE A 3 2.55 -14.93 -19.58
CA ILE A 3 2.52 -14.91 -21.05
C ILE A 3 1.09 -14.69 -21.54
N SER A 4 0.08 -15.12 -20.78
CA SER A 4 -1.33 -14.78 -20.98
C SER A 4 -2.14 -15.17 -19.73
N THR A 5 -3.21 -14.44 -19.43
CA THR A 5 -4.20 -14.80 -18.42
C THR A 5 -5.58 -14.81 -19.04
N ASP A 6 -6.31 -15.90 -18.86
CA ASP A 6 -7.75 -16.01 -19.20
C ASP A 6 -8.66 -15.81 -17.98
N GLY A 7 -8.11 -15.21 -16.91
CA GLY A 7 -8.83 -14.97 -15.65
C GLY A 7 -8.88 -16.18 -14.70
N ARG A 8 -8.47 -17.38 -15.13
CA ARG A 8 -8.46 -18.61 -14.31
C ARG A 8 -7.14 -19.36 -14.32
N HIS A 9 -6.30 -19.18 -15.34
CA HIS A 9 -5.01 -19.87 -15.47
C HIS A 9 -3.94 -18.89 -15.92
N ALA A 10 -2.91 -18.71 -15.10
CA ALA A 10 -1.69 -17.99 -15.47
C ALA A 10 -0.63 -19.00 -15.91
N THR A 11 -0.09 -18.85 -17.12
CA THR A 11 1.10 -19.60 -17.51
C THR A 11 2.31 -18.95 -16.86
N VAL A 12 2.80 -19.55 -15.77
CA VAL A 12 3.94 -19.05 -15.00
C VAL A 12 5.21 -19.62 -15.59
N THR A 13 6.11 -18.76 -16.06
CA THR A 13 7.48 -19.16 -16.42
C THR A 13 8.39 -18.89 -15.23
N PHE A 14 8.96 -19.95 -14.67
CA PHE A 14 9.96 -19.81 -13.60
C PHE A 14 11.26 -19.27 -14.21
N THR A 15 11.86 -18.31 -13.51
CA THR A 15 13.19 -17.80 -13.86
C THR A 15 14.14 -18.04 -12.69
N ASN A 16 15.36 -18.47 -12.99
CA ASN A 16 16.43 -18.56 -11.99
C ASN A 16 17.20 -17.23 -11.88
N ASN A 17 16.77 -16.19 -12.59
CA ASN A 17 17.40 -14.86 -12.57
C ASN A 17 16.67 -13.98 -11.54
N MET A 18 17.26 -13.80 -10.37
CA MET A 18 16.73 -12.97 -9.27
C MET A 18 16.44 -11.54 -9.71
N LYS A 19 17.31 -10.93 -10.53
CA LYS A 19 17.11 -9.56 -11.03
C LYS A 19 15.87 -9.46 -11.92
N GLN A 20 15.61 -10.47 -12.73
CA GLN A 20 14.43 -10.51 -13.59
C GLN A 20 13.14 -10.72 -12.77
N ASP A 21 13.21 -11.50 -11.70
CA ASP A 21 12.08 -11.64 -10.75
C ASP A 21 11.87 -10.35 -9.96
N ALA A 22 12.93 -9.70 -9.50
CA ALA A 22 12.89 -8.41 -8.82
C ALA A 22 12.21 -7.33 -9.66
N GLN A 23 12.50 -7.28 -10.97
CA GLN A 23 11.94 -6.26 -11.88
C GLN A 23 10.42 -6.28 -11.98
N ARG A 24 9.77 -7.43 -11.77
CA ARG A 24 8.29 -7.53 -11.83
C ARG A 24 7.60 -7.18 -10.51
N ARG A 25 8.35 -7.03 -9.40
CA ARG A 25 7.81 -6.64 -8.10
C ARG A 25 7.40 -5.18 -8.08
N ASP A 26 6.62 -4.79 -7.09
CA ASP A 26 6.08 -3.43 -6.97
C ASP A 26 7.13 -2.43 -6.47
N PHE A 27 7.68 -2.65 -5.26
CA PHE A 27 8.55 -1.70 -4.58
C PHE A 27 9.96 -2.24 -4.40
N THR A 28 10.94 -1.33 -4.33
CA THR A 28 12.37 -1.63 -4.22
C THR A 28 12.68 -2.55 -3.05
N PHE A 29 12.15 -2.27 -1.86
CA PHE A 29 12.38 -3.08 -0.66
C PHE A 29 11.65 -4.44 -0.68
N ASN A 30 10.63 -4.61 -1.51
CA ASN A 30 9.97 -5.89 -1.72
C ASN A 30 10.76 -6.81 -2.69
N ALA A 31 11.84 -6.30 -3.26
CA ALA A 31 12.71 -7.00 -4.20
C ALA A 31 14.09 -7.33 -3.62
N LEU A 32 14.20 -7.37 -2.31
CA LEU A 32 15.36 -7.88 -1.60
C LEU A 32 15.32 -9.40 -1.56
N TYR A 33 16.44 -10.04 -1.77
CA TYR A 33 16.63 -11.48 -1.63
C TYR A 33 17.72 -11.77 -0.64
N VAL A 34 17.65 -12.91 0.01
CA VAL A 34 18.69 -13.44 0.89
C VAL A 34 18.99 -14.87 0.49
N ASP A 35 20.23 -15.24 0.44
CA ASP A 35 20.66 -16.64 0.20
C ASP A 35 20.78 -17.43 1.50
N GLY A 36 21.24 -18.69 1.35
CA GLY A 36 21.43 -19.60 2.49
C GLY A 36 22.55 -19.19 3.45
N ASP A 37 23.48 -18.36 3.03
CA ASP A 37 24.61 -17.85 3.79
C ASP A 37 24.28 -16.49 4.45
N GLY A 38 23.12 -15.94 4.15
CA GLY A 38 22.65 -14.65 4.70
C GLY A 38 23.11 -13.43 3.89
N GLU A 39 23.65 -13.61 2.67
CA GLU A 39 24.02 -12.53 1.77
C GLU A 39 22.75 -11.90 1.17
N ILE A 40 22.68 -10.55 1.19
CA ILE A 40 21.53 -9.81 0.67
C ILE A 40 21.81 -9.32 -0.75
N PHE A 41 20.94 -9.73 -1.68
CA PHE A 41 20.96 -9.25 -3.07
C PHE A 41 19.94 -8.14 -3.23
N ASP A 42 20.45 -6.94 -3.51
CA ASP A 42 19.66 -5.72 -3.70
C ASP A 42 19.95 -5.12 -5.08
N PHE A 43 19.01 -5.28 -6.00
CA PHE A 43 19.16 -4.82 -7.38
C PHE A 43 18.63 -3.42 -7.63
N TYR A 44 17.87 -2.85 -6.69
CA TYR A 44 17.11 -1.60 -6.85
C TYR A 44 17.23 -0.64 -5.66
N ASN A 45 18.27 -0.79 -4.84
CA ASN A 45 18.53 0.05 -3.65
C ASN A 45 17.42 -0.02 -2.59
N GLY A 46 16.75 -1.16 -2.47
CA GLY A 46 15.66 -1.36 -1.53
C GLY A 46 16.07 -1.25 -0.06
N GLN A 47 17.31 -1.62 0.29
CA GLN A 47 17.84 -1.44 1.65
C GLN A 47 17.96 0.04 2.02
N GLU A 48 18.38 0.89 1.08
CA GLU A 48 18.51 2.33 1.30
C GLU A 48 17.15 2.99 1.43
N ASP A 49 16.20 2.60 0.56
CA ASP A 49 14.82 3.07 0.65
C ASP A 49 14.18 2.68 1.99
N LEU A 50 14.39 1.45 2.43
CA LEU A 50 13.88 0.97 3.72
C LEU A 50 14.46 1.78 4.90
N LYS A 51 15.77 2.09 4.86
CA LYS A 51 16.43 2.92 5.91
C LYS A 51 15.91 4.35 5.93
N LYS A 52 15.59 4.92 4.78
CA LYS A 52 15.08 6.29 4.64
C LYS A 52 13.57 6.39 4.83
N GLY A 53 12.85 5.28 4.87
CA GLY A 53 11.39 5.27 4.89
C GLY A 53 10.75 5.61 3.54
N ASN A 54 11.47 5.43 2.44
CA ASN A 54 10.95 5.71 1.11
C ASN A 54 10.18 4.51 0.55
N VAL A 55 9.03 4.79 -0.08
CA VAL A 55 8.26 3.78 -0.83
C VAL A 55 8.43 4.06 -2.32
N ASN A 56 9.44 3.46 -2.94
CA ASN A 56 9.76 3.67 -4.33
C ASN A 56 9.34 2.48 -5.20
N PHE A 57 8.68 2.78 -6.33
CA PHE A 57 8.37 1.78 -7.36
C PHE A 57 9.62 1.30 -8.08
N ILE A 58 9.64 0.04 -8.49
CA ILE A 58 10.64 -0.47 -9.43
C ILE A 58 10.19 -0.10 -10.85
N GLY A 59 10.90 0.83 -11.48
CA GLY A 59 10.56 1.38 -12.79
C GLY A 59 9.66 2.60 -12.71
N GLU A 60 9.02 2.94 -13.81
CA GLU A 60 8.20 4.14 -13.91
C GLU A 60 6.86 3.97 -13.16
N PRO A 61 6.57 4.80 -12.14
CA PRO A 61 5.40 4.62 -11.27
C PRO A 61 4.08 4.54 -12.02
N ASN A 62 3.85 5.42 -13.01
CA ASN A 62 2.61 5.43 -13.75
C ASN A 62 2.36 4.14 -14.54
N GLU A 63 3.41 3.59 -15.15
CA GLU A 63 3.31 2.32 -15.88
C GLU A 63 3.09 1.14 -14.90
N ARG A 64 3.78 1.15 -13.76
CA ARG A 64 3.62 0.14 -12.72
C ARG A 64 2.20 0.12 -12.13
N ILE A 65 1.59 1.29 -11.97
CA ILE A 65 0.21 1.43 -11.50
C ILE A 65 -0.79 0.92 -12.55
N LYS A 66 -0.58 1.20 -13.84
CA LYS A 66 -1.43 0.71 -14.92
C LYS A 66 -1.40 -0.81 -15.07
N GLU A 67 -0.30 -1.48 -14.73
CA GLU A 67 -0.23 -2.96 -14.73
C GLU A 67 -1.13 -3.58 -13.66
N ASP A 68 -1.24 -2.97 -12.47
CA ASP A 68 -2.15 -3.38 -11.38
C ASP A 68 -2.46 -2.16 -10.49
N TYR A 69 -3.67 -1.62 -10.63
CA TYR A 69 -4.11 -0.45 -9.87
C TYR A 69 -4.16 -0.69 -8.35
N LEU A 70 -4.19 -1.95 -7.89
CA LEU A 70 -4.09 -2.27 -6.46
C LEU A 70 -2.78 -1.75 -5.85
N ARG A 71 -1.73 -1.54 -6.64
CA ARG A 71 -0.45 -0.99 -6.19
C ARG A 71 -0.60 0.39 -5.55
N ILE A 72 -1.65 1.14 -5.89
CA ILE A 72 -2.00 2.41 -5.22
C ILE A 72 -2.29 2.15 -3.74
N LEU A 73 -3.19 1.22 -3.41
CA LEU A 73 -3.51 0.88 -2.02
C LEU A 73 -2.33 0.26 -1.29
N ARG A 74 -1.55 -0.57 -1.98
CA ARG A 74 -0.32 -1.15 -1.45
C ARG A 74 0.70 -0.07 -1.09
N TYR A 75 0.85 0.96 -1.93
CA TYR A 75 1.73 2.11 -1.64
C TYR A 75 1.35 2.76 -0.31
N PHE A 76 0.08 3.12 -0.12
CA PHE A 76 -0.39 3.74 1.11
C PHE A 76 -0.24 2.83 2.33
N ARG A 77 -0.46 1.53 2.18
CA ARG A 77 -0.21 0.58 3.25
C ARG A 77 1.26 0.54 3.66
N PHE A 78 2.19 0.50 2.70
CA PHE A 78 3.61 0.51 3.02
C PHE A 78 4.06 1.86 3.56
N LEU A 79 3.56 2.97 3.03
CA LEU A 79 3.86 4.30 3.55
C LEU A 79 3.51 4.45 5.04
N ALA A 80 2.44 3.82 5.49
CA ALA A 80 2.01 3.86 6.89
C ALA A 80 2.96 3.14 7.87
N PHE A 81 3.96 2.40 7.40
CA PHE A 81 5.06 1.91 8.26
C PHE A 81 6.07 3.01 8.61
N PHE A 82 6.09 4.11 7.87
CA PHE A 82 7.06 5.20 8.02
C PHE A 82 6.35 6.47 8.48
N GLU A 83 6.51 6.82 9.76
CA GLU A 83 5.70 7.85 10.44
C GLU A 83 5.82 9.25 9.82
N ASN A 84 6.94 9.60 9.21
CA ASN A 84 7.23 10.95 8.70
C ASN A 84 7.43 11.00 7.19
N SER A 85 6.86 10.05 6.46
CA SER A 85 7.00 10.02 5.00
C SER A 85 5.90 10.83 4.33
N ASP A 86 6.30 11.75 3.44
CA ASP A 86 5.40 12.47 2.56
C ASP A 86 5.36 11.82 1.17
N ILE A 87 4.29 12.09 0.43
CA ILE A 87 4.18 11.67 -0.97
C ILE A 87 4.87 12.70 -1.86
N ASP A 88 5.71 12.23 -2.75
CA ASP A 88 6.23 13.07 -3.83
C ASP A 88 5.09 13.73 -4.63
N PRO A 89 5.12 15.05 -4.90
CA PRO A 89 4.04 15.76 -5.59
C PRO A 89 3.68 15.18 -6.98
N ASP A 90 4.65 14.64 -7.70
CA ASP A 90 4.39 14.03 -9.01
C ASP A 90 3.71 12.67 -8.84
N LEU A 91 4.09 11.90 -7.83
CA LEU A 91 3.42 10.65 -7.48
C LEU A 91 1.98 10.90 -6.98
N GLN A 92 1.75 11.98 -6.24
CA GLN A 92 0.40 12.39 -5.83
C GLN A 92 -0.49 12.68 -7.04
N LYS A 93 0.03 13.38 -8.07
CA LYS A 93 -0.68 13.59 -9.33
C LYS A 93 -1.03 12.29 -10.04
N ILE A 94 -0.08 11.35 -10.07
CA ILE A 94 -0.29 10.02 -10.66
C ILE A 94 -1.41 9.27 -9.93
N PHE A 95 -1.43 9.26 -8.60
CA PHE A 95 -2.50 8.64 -7.83
C PHE A 95 -3.85 9.31 -8.08
N THR A 96 -3.91 10.64 -8.05
CA THR A 96 -5.13 11.41 -8.34
C THR A 96 -5.69 11.09 -9.73
N ALA A 97 -4.83 10.91 -10.74
CA ALA A 97 -5.25 10.58 -12.09
C ALA A 97 -5.73 9.13 -12.25
N ASN A 98 -5.25 8.19 -11.43
CA ASN A 98 -5.44 6.77 -11.62
C ASN A 98 -6.36 6.09 -10.58
N HIS A 99 -6.66 6.72 -9.43
CA HIS A 99 -7.42 6.06 -8.35
C HIS A 99 -8.81 5.56 -8.78
N ALA A 100 -9.45 6.23 -9.74
CA ALA A 100 -10.78 5.82 -10.23
C ALA A 100 -10.77 4.37 -10.76
N HIS A 101 -9.67 3.90 -11.31
CA HIS A 101 -9.51 2.54 -11.82
C HIS A 101 -9.51 1.46 -10.73
N LEU A 102 -9.37 1.83 -9.45
CA LEU A 102 -9.60 0.91 -8.33
C LEU A 102 -11.03 0.33 -8.33
N ALA A 103 -11.99 0.96 -9.00
CA ALA A 103 -13.33 0.41 -9.19
C ALA A 103 -13.31 -0.95 -9.92
N ASN A 104 -12.29 -1.20 -10.76
CA ASN A 104 -12.14 -2.46 -11.51
C ASN A 104 -11.48 -3.57 -10.67
N ILE A 105 -11.02 -3.27 -9.45
CA ILE A 105 -10.41 -4.24 -8.54
C ILE A 105 -11.50 -4.82 -7.64
N SER A 106 -11.45 -6.14 -7.39
CA SER A 106 -12.43 -6.78 -6.51
C SER A 106 -12.40 -6.19 -5.10
N ASN A 107 -13.58 -6.17 -4.46
CA ASN A 107 -13.70 -5.60 -3.12
C ASN A 107 -12.85 -6.36 -2.09
N GLU A 108 -12.68 -7.68 -2.26
CA GLU A 108 -11.84 -8.51 -1.39
C GLU A 108 -10.37 -8.06 -1.43
N ARG A 109 -9.84 -7.78 -2.62
CA ARG A 109 -8.46 -7.30 -2.79
C ARG A 109 -8.28 -5.91 -2.19
N LYS A 110 -9.21 -4.97 -2.45
CA LYS A 110 -9.20 -3.63 -1.86
C LYS A 110 -9.28 -3.69 -0.34
N TRP A 111 -10.23 -4.48 0.18
CA TRP A 111 -10.43 -4.65 1.61
C TRP A 111 -9.20 -5.26 2.29
N TYR A 112 -8.55 -6.24 1.67
CA TYR A 112 -7.33 -6.82 2.22
C TYR A 112 -6.26 -5.74 2.49
N GLU A 113 -5.92 -4.91 1.50
CA GLU A 113 -4.91 -3.86 1.65
C GLU A 113 -5.33 -2.79 2.68
N PHE A 114 -6.59 -2.38 2.66
CA PHE A 114 -7.12 -1.39 3.60
C PHE A 114 -7.14 -1.92 5.04
N LYS A 115 -7.56 -3.16 5.23
CA LYS A 115 -7.54 -3.84 6.52
C LYS A 115 -6.11 -3.95 7.08
N GLU A 116 -5.14 -4.33 6.25
CA GLU A 116 -3.74 -4.40 6.67
C GLU A 116 -3.18 -3.03 7.05
N LEU A 117 -3.57 -1.96 6.34
CA LEU A 117 -3.25 -0.59 6.71
C LEU A 117 -3.85 -0.23 8.09
N LEU A 118 -5.12 -0.56 8.32
CA LEU A 118 -5.78 -0.29 9.60
C LEU A 118 -5.19 -1.06 10.79
N LYS A 119 -4.40 -2.10 10.59
CA LYS A 119 -3.67 -2.82 11.66
C LYS A 119 -2.40 -2.11 12.12
N LEU A 120 -1.90 -1.15 11.35
CA LEU A 120 -0.65 -0.47 11.68
C LEU A 120 -0.84 0.48 12.86
N LYS A 121 0.22 0.75 13.61
CA LYS A 121 0.15 1.62 14.79
C LYS A 121 -0.26 3.04 14.43
N THR A 122 0.27 3.57 13.35
CA THR A 122 0.12 4.97 12.92
C THR A 122 -0.42 5.09 11.50
N PRO A 123 -1.67 4.66 11.19
CA PRO A 123 -2.23 4.71 9.84
C PRO A 123 -2.66 6.12 9.43
N HIS A 124 -2.71 7.06 10.38
CA HIS A 124 -3.37 8.35 10.25
C HIS A 124 -2.83 9.19 9.08
N ASN A 125 -1.50 9.36 9.00
CA ASN A 125 -0.87 10.14 7.94
C ASN A 125 -1.18 9.56 6.54
N SER A 126 -1.03 8.26 6.39
CA SER A 126 -1.34 7.56 5.14
C SER A 126 -2.82 7.68 4.74
N LEU A 127 -3.74 7.61 5.71
CA LEU A 127 -5.17 7.80 5.46
C LEU A 127 -5.50 9.23 5.02
N HIS A 128 -4.88 10.25 5.63
CA HIS A 128 -5.02 11.65 5.17
C HIS A 128 -4.52 11.85 3.74
N MET A 129 -3.41 11.20 3.39
CA MET A 129 -2.93 11.25 2.02
C MET A 129 -3.87 10.53 1.05
N MET A 130 -4.45 9.37 1.44
CA MET A 130 -5.51 8.71 0.65
C MET A 130 -6.74 9.60 0.46
N GLU A 131 -7.12 10.36 1.48
CA GLU A 131 -8.21 11.34 1.40
C GLU A 131 -7.87 12.47 0.43
N SER A 132 -6.66 13.04 0.50
CA SER A 132 -6.22 14.15 -0.35
C SER A 132 -6.20 13.81 -1.84
N VAL A 133 -5.96 12.54 -2.20
CA VAL A 133 -6.01 12.07 -3.59
C VAL A 133 -7.38 11.48 -3.98
N GLY A 134 -8.40 11.55 -3.10
CA GLY A 134 -9.78 11.16 -3.40
C GLY A 134 -10.11 9.68 -3.21
N ILE A 135 -9.18 8.85 -2.73
CA ILE A 135 -9.37 7.40 -2.60
C ILE A 135 -10.45 7.05 -1.57
N LEU A 136 -10.41 7.66 -0.38
CA LEU A 136 -11.38 7.35 0.68
C LEU A 136 -12.80 7.64 0.22
N LYS A 137 -13.05 8.83 -0.31
CA LYS A 137 -14.36 9.23 -0.80
C LYS A 137 -14.92 8.33 -1.90
N THR A 138 -14.05 7.85 -2.80
CA THR A 138 -14.49 7.13 -4.00
C THR A 138 -14.64 5.62 -3.76
N HIS A 139 -13.82 5.02 -2.89
CA HIS A 139 -13.71 3.56 -2.77
C HIS A 139 -14.01 3.02 -1.38
N PHE A 140 -14.11 3.89 -0.38
CA PHE A 140 -14.44 3.55 1.01
C PHE A 140 -15.54 4.50 1.50
N GLU A 141 -16.71 4.41 0.86
CA GLU A 141 -17.86 5.28 1.12
C GLU A 141 -18.21 5.31 2.60
N GLY A 142 -18.44 6.52 3.12
CA GLY A 142 -18.71 6.76 4.53
C GLY A 142 -17.48 6.83 5.44
N ALA A 143 -16.26 6.56 4.93
CA ALA A 143 -15.05 6.71 5.73
C ALA A 143 -14.73 8.21 5.93
N LEU A 144 -14.69 8.63 7.19
CA LEU A 144 -14.35 9.98 7.61
C LEU A 144 -13.19 9.94 8.61
N LEU A 145 -12.17 10.77 8.35
CA LEU A 145 -11.05 10.97 9.27
C LEU A 145 -11.39 12.12 10.24
N ASP A 146 -12.21 11.82 11.22
CA ASP A 146 -12.65 12.76 12.23
C ASP A 146 -11.85 12.65 13.56
N GLU A 147 -12.20 13.50 14.53
CA GLU A 147 -11.60 13.48 15.86
C GLU A 147 -11.87 12.16 16.61
N ASN A 148 -12.95 11.44 16.34
CA ASN A 148 -13.23 10.16 16.98
C ASN A 148 -12.23 9.10 16.57
N PHE A 149 -11.87 9.05 15.27
CA PHE A 149 -10.84 8.14 14.79
C PHE A 149 -9.48 8.47 15.38
N LYS A 150 -9.11 9.75 15.43
CA LYS A 150 -7.86 10.21 16.04
C LYS A 150 -7.79 9.84 17.52
N ASN A 151 -8.87 10.12 18.27
CA ASN A 151 -8.97 9.78 19.70
C ASN A 151 -8.84 8.27 19.94
N LEU A 152 -9.45 7.43 19.07
CA LEU A 152 -9.30 5.99 19.17
C LEU A 152 -7.83 5.57 19.06
N ILE A 153 -7.09 6.08 18.05
CA ILE A 153 -5.66 5.78 17.88
C ILE A 153 -4.84 6.19 19.11
N GLU A 154 -5.13 7.37 19.67
CA GLU A 154 -4.45 7.86 20.88
C GLU A 154 -4.75 6.98 22.10
N ILE A 155 -6.00 6.56 22.30
CA ILE A 155 -6.40 5.67 23.39
C ILE A 155 -5.69 4.33 23.25
N GLU A 156 -5.74 3.69 22.06
CA GLU A 156 -5.05 2.43 21.78
C GLU A 156 -3.56 2.53 22.12
N SER A 157 -2.91 3.63 21.72
CA SER A 157 -1.50 3.88 22.00
C SER A 157 -1.21 3.99 23.50
N ARG A 158 -2.03 4.76 24.25
CA ARG A 158 -1.87 4.99 25.69
C ARG A 158 -2.03 3.71 26.52
N ILE A 159 -2.95 2.83 26.15
CA ILE A 159 -3.21 1.59 26.87
C ILE A 159 -2.42 0.39 26.34
N GLY A 160 -1.61 0.59 25.29
CA GLY A 160 -0.84 -0.48 24.64
C GLY A 160 -1.71 -1.51 23.95
N ALA A 161 -2.91 -1.13 23.48
CA ALA A 161 -3.82 -2.05 22.79
C ALA A 161 -3.29 -2.46 21.42
N THR A 162 -3.52 -3.71 21.05
CA THR A 162 -3.30 -4.17 19.68
C THR A 162 -4.36 -3.58 18.76
N PRO A 163 -3.98 -2.87 17.68
CA PRO A 163 -4.92 -2.29 16.73
C PRO A 163 -5.90 -3.31 16.16
N ASN A 164 -7.19 -3.03 16.28
CA ASN A 164 -8.25 -3.85 15.70
C ASN A 164 -8.83 -3.17 14.46
N PRO A 165 -8.63 -3.72 13.24
CA PRO A 165 -9.06 -3.08 12.01
C PRO A 165 -10.57 -2.94 11.88
N ILE A 166 -11.36 -3.80 12.55
CA ILE A 166 -12.83 -3.71 12.53
C ILE A 166 -13.31 -2.56 13.41
N ILE A 167 -12.75 -2.41 14.61
CA ILE A 167 -13.09 -1.27 15.49
C ILE A 167 -12.70 0.03 14.80
N ARG A 168 -11.51 0.11 14.22
CA ARG A 168 -11.04 1.28 13.49
C ARG A 168 -11.93 1.61 12.29
N LEU A 169 -12.33 0.58 11.51
CA LEU A 169 -13.27 0.77 10.42
C LEU A 169 -14.62 1.29 10.92
N SER A 170 -15.16 0.70 11.99
CA SER A 170 -16.44 1.15 12.57
C SER A 170 -16.39 2.62 13.01
N THR A 171 -15.24 3.07 13.51
CA THR A 171 -15.08 4.48 13.89
C THR A 171 -14.97 5.38 12.66
N LEU A 172 -14.31 4.93 11.58
CA LEU A 172 -14.23 5.68 10.33
C LEU A 172 -15.60 5.89 9.67
N ILE A 173 -16.51 4.90 9.72
CA ILE A 173 -17.83 4.97 9.09
C ILE A 173 -18.95 5.34 10.05
N GLY A 174 -18.74 5.16 11.35
CA GLY A 174 -19.77 5.39 12.37
C GLY A 174 -20.15 6.85 12.62
N SER A 175 -19.31 7.81 12.18
CA SER A 175 -19.59 9.24 12.26
C SER A 175 -20.54 9.73 11.16
N SER A 176 -20.99 8.84 10.28
CA SER A 176 -21.89 9.14 9.14
C SER A 176 -23.35 8.79 9.45
N LEU A 177 -23.64 8.25 10.64
CA LEU A 177 -24.98 7.92 11.14
C LEU A 177 -25.41 8.94 12.19
#